data_2571dddf1e6113db8e2d1ba13e14a6b4
#
_entry.id   2571dddf1e6113db8e2d1ba13e14a6b4
#
_cell.length_a   1.000
_cell.length_b   1.000
_cell.length_c   1.000
_cell.angle_alpha   90.00
_cell.angle_beta   90.00
_cell.angle_gamma   90.00
#
_symmetry.space_group_name_H-M   'P 1'
#
loop_
_entity.id
_entity.type
_entity.pdbx_description
1 polymer ?
#
loop_
_entity_poly.entity_id
_entity_poly.type
_entity_poly.pdbx_seq_one_letter_code
_entity_poly.pdbx_strand_id
1 'polypeptide(L)'
;MKITIHRGIDQIGGCITEVATSKSRILIDLGQNLPDGEGIVQDKFDNRSAIALLTAGIDAIFYTHYHGDHLGLFHLVPETINQYLGRVAKRVALCKYQRLGYIKGREDISANEINKIEHMLPFGPEQSIEIGDIRVLPYFVSHSAYDAFMFLIEANGKRILHTGDFRGHGYLSKGLLPTIKKLILKQGKIDFLITEGTMLTRLDERVRHENELKREIVELMKQYKNVFVMCSSTDMERLATFHTANKEVIGRPFVCDDFQKSVLEIFTDTAGRKSPLFNFGKPYAFWKENSKLVKWMQDKGFCMLVRATDKFDDYLAFLKPQIDRNETVLIYSMWKEYINPTGKHANKRYLDFIGKFPVIKKIHTSGHASADCLTEVCNLVNPTSGIIPIHSEHSSNFNKLPIKDELKSKIITSSKIINELKVEILIK
;
A
#
# COMPACT_ATOMS: atom_id res chain seq x y z
N MET A 1 -1.03 29.89 -5.81
CA MET A 1 -0.98 28.54 -5.26
C MET A 1 0.46 28.02 -5.36
N LYS A 2 0.90 27.23 -4.42
CA LYS A 2 2.22 26.60 -4.41
C LYS A 2 2.06 25.09 -4.22
N ILE A 3 2.79 24.32 -5.00
CA ILE A 3 2.95 22.87 -4.84
C ILE A 3 4.40 22.63 -4.45
N THR A 4 4.64 21.95 -3.32
CA THR A 4 6.00 21.61 -2.90
C THR A 4 6.11 20.09 -2.77
N ILE A 5 7.03 19.48 -3.51
CA ILE A 5 7.43 18.11 -3.30
C ILE A 5 8.62 18.12 -2.34
N HIS A 6 8.37 17.85 -1.08
CA HIS A 6 9.42 17.80 -0.07
C HIS A 6 10.28 16.56 -0.18
N ARG A 7 9.65 15.44 -0.62
CA ARG A 7 10.32 14.15 -0.81
C ARG A 7 9.47 13.23 -1.70
N GLY A 8 10.13 12.32 -2.44
CA GLY A 8 9.49 11.28 -3.25
C GLY A 8 9.70 11.43 -4.75
N ILE A 9 10.41 12.46 -5.25
CA ILE A 9 10.57 12.67 -6.71
C ILE A 9 11.63 11.77 -7.34
N ASP A 10 12.76 11.55 -6.65
CA ASP A 10 13.85 10.66 -7.10
C ASP A 10 14.16 9.59 -6.04
N GLN A 11 13.13 9.15 -5.34
CA GLN A 11 13.16 8.00 -4.44
C GLN A 11 11.79 7.31 -4.37
N ILE A 12 11.80 6.01 -4.16
CA ILE A 12 10.61 5.24 -3.82
C ILE A 12 10.37 5.38 -2.31
N GLY A 13 9.13 5.69 -1.94
CA GLY A 13 8.72 5.85 -0.55
C GLY A 13 9.11 7.16 0.09
N GLY A 14 8.71 7.34 1.34
CA GLY A 14 8.92 8.54 2.11
C GLY A 14 8.19 9.78 1.54
N CYS A 15 7.08 9.59 0.85
CA CYS A 15 6.38 10.64 0.13
C CYS A 15 5.88 11.77 1.03
N ILE A 16 6.12 13.02 0.63
CA ILE A 16 5.63 14.22 1.30
C ILE A 16 5.35 15.30 0.25
N THR A 17 4.09 15.61 0.02
CA THR A 17 3.63 16.63 -0.93
C THR A 17 2.85 17.72 -0.19
N GLU A 18 3.15 18.99 -0.44
CA GLU A 18 2.43 20.13 0.11
C GLU A 18 1.66 20.87 -0.98
N VAL A 19 0.43 21.27 -0.67
CA VAL A 19 -0.35 22.22 -1.45
C VAL A 19 -0.68 23.41 -0.57
N ALA A 20 -0.33 24.62 -1.02
CA ALA A 20 -0.52 25.85 -0.27
C ALA A 20 -1.18 26.94 -1.13
N THR A 21 -2.05 27.70 -0.49
CA THR A 21 -2.58 28.99 -0.95
C THR A 21 -1.97 30.13 -0.14
N SER A 22 -2.51 31.33 -0.22
CA SER A 22 -2.15 32.45 0.69
C SER A 22 -2.81 32.30 2.07
N LYS A 23 -3.78 31.41 2.24
CA LYS A 23 -4.61 31.27 3.44
C LYS A 23 -4.49 29.92 4.11
N SER A 24 -4.25 28.85 3.34
CA SER A 24 -4.29 27.48 3.85
C SER A 24 -3.17 26.64 3.28
N ARG A 25 -2.72 25.66 4.06
CA ARG A 25 -1.65 24.72 3.70
C ARG A 25 -1.99 23.32 4.16
N ILE A 26 -1.89 22.36 3.25
CA ILE A 26 -2.10 20.94 3.56
C ILE A 26 -0.89 20.10 3.12
N LEU A 27 -0.67 18.98 3.82
CA LEU A 27 0.22 17.93 3.36
C LEU A 27 -0.59 16.73 2.85
N ILE A 28 -0.08 16.10 1.80
CA ILE A 28 -0.50 14.79 1.33
C ILE A 28 0.67 13.84 1.62
N ASP A 29 0.41 12.86 2.46
CA ASP A 29 1.35 11.92 3.02
C ASP A 29 2.45 12.55 3.88
N LEU A 30 2.92 11.78 4.84
CA LEU A 30 4.07 12.06 5.69
C LEU A 30 4.79 10.73 5.95
N GLY A 31 5.38 10.23 4.87
CA GLY A 31 5.97 8.92 4.82
C GLY A 31 7.35 8.85 5.46
N GLN A 32 7.69 7.70 6.01
CA GLN A 32 9.05 7.35 6.43
C GLN A 32 9.81 6.77 5.24
N ASN A 33 11.13 6.92 5.20
CA ASN A 33 11.96 6.25 4.20
C ASN A 33 11.80 4.72 4.30
N LEU A 34 11.98 4.05 3.19
CA LEU A 34 12.03 2.58 3.20
C LEU A 34 13.26 2.11 3.99
N PRO A 35 13.13 1.01 4.74
CA PRO A 35 14.27 0.41 5.43
C PRO A 35 15.27 -0.17 4.42
N ASP A 36 16.53 -0.21 4.81
CA ASP A 36 17.59 -0.93 4.09
C ASP A 36 17.44 -2.46 4.21
N GLY A 37 18.41 -3.22 3.67
CA GLY A 37 18.41 -4.69 3.71
C GLY A 37 18.50 -5.27 5.13
N GLU A 38 18.97 -4.51 6.10
CA GLU A 38 19.04 -4.88 7.53
C GLU A 38 17.78 -4.48 8.30
N GLY A 39 16.85 -3.78 7.65
CA GLY A 39 15.62 -3.28 8.26
C GLY A 39 15.80 -1.94 8.99
N ILE A 40 16.93 -1.26 8.80
CA ILE A 40 17.23 0.03 9.42
C ILE A 40 16.65 1.15 8.54
N VAL A 41 15.91 2.05 9.16
CA VAL A 41 15.41 3.26 8.50
C VAL A 41 16.30 4.44 8.82
N GLN A 42 16.89 5.05 7.78
CA GLN A 42 17.61 6.31 7.88
C GLN A 42 16.73 7.43 7.35
N ASP A 43 16.21 8.30 8.23
CA ASP A 43 15.32 9.37 7.85
C ASP A 43 15.63 10.68 8.60
N LYS A 44 15.97 11.72 7.84
CA LYS A 44 16.23 13.06 8.40
C LYS A 44 15.01 13.67 9.10
N PHE A 45 13.82 13.20 8.79
CA PHE A 45 12.57 13.63 9.41
C PHE A 45 12.13 12.76 10.59
N ASP A 46 12.85 11.67 10.89
CA ASP A 46 12.48 10.77 12.00
C ASP A 46 12.86 11.37 13.37
N ASN A 47 12.44 12.60 13.59
CA ASN A 47 12.51 13.26 14.88
C ASN A 47 11.48 14.39 15.01
N ARG A 48 11.02 14.65 16.24
CA ARG A 48 9.98 15.63 16.53
C ARG A 48 10.30 17.04 16.06
N SER A 49 11.54 17.49 16.20
CA SER A 49 11.96 18.86 15.83
C SER A 49 11.88 19.07 14.32
N ALA A 50 12.34 18.10 13.53
CA ALA A 50 12.27 18.18 12.07
C ALA A 50 10.82 18.17 11.57
N ILE A 51 9.96 17.33 12.16
CA ILE A 51 8.53 17.30 11.82
C ILE A 51 7.83 18.56 12.27
N ALA A 52 8.10 19.09 13.47
CA ALA A 52 7.51 20.35 13.93
C ALA A 52 7.88 21.52 12.98
N LEU A 53 9.12 21.56 12.49
CA LEU A 53 9.56 22.56 11.51
C LEU A 53 8.87 22.38 10.15
N LEU A 54 8.76 21.14 9.65
CA LEU A 54 8.09 20.83 8.39
C LEU A 54 6.61 21.17 8.43
N THR A 55 5.97 20.91 9.57
CA THR A 55 4.52 21.09 9.75
C THR A 55 4.13 22.46 10.31
N ALA A 56 5.09 23.36 10.52
CA ALA A 56 4.81 24.71 10.98
C ALA A 56 3.88 25.45 9.99
N GLY A 57 2.68 25.83 10.45
CA GLY A 57 1.65 26.49 9.63
C GLY A 57 0.93 25.56 8.65
N ILE A 58 0.99 24.25 8.84
CA ILE A 58 0.14 23.28 8.15
C ILE A 58 -1.19 23.16 8.90
N ASP A 59 -2.29 23.25 8.17
CA ASP A 59 -3.65 23.19 8.73
C ASP A 59 -4.15 21.74 8.83
N ALA A 60 -3.75 20.88 7.88
CA ALA A 60 -4.17 19.49 7.86
C ALA A 60 -3.20 18.58 7.09
N ILE A 61 -3.21 17.29 7.43
CA ILE A 61 -2.47 16.24 6.73
C ILE A 61 -3.45 15.17 6.27
N PHE A 62 -3.38 14.79 4.99
CA PHE A 62 -4.18 13.73 4.40
C PHE A 62 -3.29 12.56 4.01
N TYR A 63 -3.62 11.36 4.44
CA TYR A 63 -2.89 10.15 4.08
C TYR A 63 -3.62 9.39 2.98
N THR A 64 -2.89 9.08 1.91
CA THR A 64 -3.43 8.29 0.79
C THR A 64 -3.74 6.87 1.23
N HIS A 65 -2.88 6.28 2.06
CA HIS A 65 -3.03 4.95 2.64
C HIS A 65 -2.09 4.73 3.84
N TYR A 66 -2.09 3.52 4.43
CA TYR A 66 -1.40 3.23 5.70
C TYR A 66 -0.05 2.50 5.57
N HIS A 67 0.60 2.45 4.39
CA HIS A 67 1.98 1.98 4.31
C HIS A 67 2.93 2.95 5.03
N GLY A 68 4.05 2.44 5.54
CA GLY A 68 4.98 3.24 6.34
C GLY A 68 5.62 4.38 5.57
N ASP A 69 5.84 4.18 4.30
CA ASP A 69 6.42 5.17 3.38
C ASP A 69 5.43 6.27 2.93
N HIS A 70 4.18 6.23 3.43
CA HIS A 70 3.16 7.27 3.28
C HIS A 70 2.66 7.80 4.63
N LEU A 71 2.53 6.94 5.65
CA LEU A 71 1.99 7.29 6.97
C LEU A 71 3.07 7.36 8.06
N GLY A 72 4.25 6.77 7.87
CA GLY A 72 5.16 6.34 8.95
C GLY A 72 5.57 7.39 9.97
N LEU A 73 5.58 8.68 9.64
CA LEU A 73 5.98 9.77 10.55
C LEU A 73 4.81 10.43 11.28
N PHE A 74 3.58 9.92 11.13
CA PHE A 74 2.36 10.49 11.70
C PHE A 74 2.42 10.72 13.21
N HIS A 75 3.12 9.86 13.94
CA HIS A 75 3.20 9.88 15.40
C HIS A 75 4.05 11.04 15.94
N LEU A 76 4.85 11.67 15.07
CA LEU A 76 5.68 12.82 15.40
C LEU A 76 4.95 14.16 15.18
N VAL A 77 3.79 14.15 14.51
CA VAL A 77 3.00 15.35 14.19
C VAL A 77 2.47 16.01 15.47
N PRO A 78 2.57 17.34 15.63
CA PRO A 78 1.94 18.06 16.73
C PRO A 78 0.43 17.79 16.84
N GLU A 79 -0.12 17.77 18.06
CA GLU A 79 -1.54 17.46 18.30
C GLU A 79 -2.51 18.52 17.78
N THR A 80 -2.01 19.71 17.53
CA THR A 80 -2.78 20.84 16.99
C THR A 80 -3.15 20.68 15.52
N ILE A 81 -2.54 19.72 14.81
CA ILE A 81 -2.73 19.52 13.37
C ILE A 81 -3.66 18.32 13.14
N ASN A 82 -4.76 18.56 12.43
CA ASN A 82 -5.68 17.51 12.06
C ASN A 82 -5.05 16.55 11.04
N GLN A 83 -5.15 15.25 11.32
CA GLN A 83 -4.67 14.20 10.45
C GLN A 83 -5.86 13.39 9.94
N TYR A 84 -5.92 13.16 8.61
CA TYR A 84 -7.03 12.50 7.95
C TYR A 84 -6.59 11.17 7.32
N LEU A 85 -7.32 10.09 7.58
CA LEU A 85 -7.05 8.75 7.03
C LEU A 85 -8.36 8.08 6.60
N GLY A 86 -8.32 7.27 5.56
CA GLY A 86 -9.46 6.46 5.11
C GLY A 86 -10.06 5.67 6.28
N ARG A 87 -11.39 5.56 6.30
CA ARG A 87 -12.13 4.98 7.44
C ARG A 87 -11.73 3.54 7.74
N VAL A 88 -11.54 2.73 6.70
CA VAL A 88 -11.10 1.33 6.87
C VAL A 88 -9.59 1.28 7.06
N ALA A 89 -8.84 2.13 6.35
CA ALA A 89 -7.40 2.30 6.53
C ALA A 89 -7.05 2.58 8.01
N LYS A 90 -7.81 3.45 8.68
CA LYS A 90 -7.68 3.74 10.11
C LYS A 90 -7.84 2.48 10.98
N ARG A 91 -8.86 1.65 10.70
CA ARG A 91 -9.09 0.39 11.43
C ARG A 91 -7.92 -0.59 11.25
N VAL A 92 -7.40 -0.73 10.02
CA VAL A 92 -6.26 -1.61 9.72
C VAL A 92 -4.99 -1.08 10.36
N ALA A 93 -4.73 0.23 10.29
CA ALA A 93 -3.60 0.86 10.95
C ALA A 93 -3.64 0.63 12.47
N LEU A 94 -4.80 0.85 13.10
CA LEU A 94 -4.98 0.61 14.53
C LEU A 94 -4.65 -0.84 14.91
N CYS A 95 -5.20 -1.80 14.17
CA CYS A 95 -4.91 -3.23 14.38
C CYS A 95 -3.41 -3.54 14.25
N LYS A 96 -2.73 -2.95 13.24
CA LYS A 96 -1.28 -3.11 13.03
C LYS A 96 -0.47 -2.54 14.21
N TYR A 97 -0.76 -1.33 14.64
CA TYR A 97 0.01 -0.66 15.71
C TYR A 97 -0.27 -1.27 17.08
N GLN A 98 -1.50 -1.73 17.35
CA GLN A 98 -1.81 -2.55 18.53
C GLN A 98 -0.95 -3.82 18.54
N ARG A 99 -0.80 -4.50 17.39
CA ARG A 99 0.07 -5.69 17.30
C ARG A 99 1.54 -5.36 17.55
N LEU A 100 2.04 -4.22 17.09
CA LEU A 100 3.41 -3.78 17.33
C LEU A 100 3.66 -3.50 18.82
N GLY A 101 2.66 -3.10 19.59
CA GLY A 101 2.73 -2.89 21.04
C GLY A 101 3.05 -4.15 21.86
N TYR A 102 2.85 -5.34 21.29
CA TYR A 102 3.28 -6.59 21.94
C TYR A 102 4.77 -6.91 21.75
N ILE A 103 5.51 -6.09 21.01
CA ILE A 103 6.95 -6.24 20.85
C ILE A 103 7.61 -5.61 22.08
N LYS A 104 8.38 -6.43 22.83
CA LYS A 104 9.09 -5.99 24.03
C LYS A 104 9.92 -4.73 23.78
N GLY A 105 9.75 -3.73 24.62
CA GLY A 105 10.45 -2.44 24.52
C GLY A 105 9.83 -1.43 23.56
N ARG A 106 8.63 -1.72 23.00
CA ARG A 106 7.85 -0.78 22.19
C ARG A 106 6.56 -0.29 22.85
N GLU A 107 6.32 -0.66 24.09
CA GLU A 107 5.04 -0.43 24.77
C GLU A 107 4.65 1.05 24.77
N ASP A 108 5.54 1.94 25.23
CA ASP A 108 5.28 3.39 25.29
C ASP A 108 5.18 4.04 23.92
N ILE A 109 6.04 3.61 22.96
CA ILE A 109 6.00 4.10 21.58
C ILE A 109 4.67 3.73 20.94
N SER A 110 4.25 2.49 21.10
CA SER A 110 3.01 1.98 20.53
C SER A 110 1.77 2.62 21.17
N ALA A 111 1.80 2.95 22.46
CA ALA A 111 0.72 3.67 23.11
C ALA A 111 0.52 5.08 22.49
N ASN A 112 1.61 5.81 22.22
CA ASN A 112 1.54 7.09 21.51
C ASN A 112 1.03 6.94 20.06
N GLU A 113 1.53 5.94 19.32
CA GLU A 113 1.09 5.65 17.96
C GLU A 113 -0.40 5.32 17.91
N ILE A 114 -0.89 4.47 18.80
CA ILE A 114 -2.30 4.09 18.92
C ILE A 114 -3.17 5.33 19.20
N ASN A 115 -2.79 6.10 20.21
CA ASN A 115 -3.50 7.34 20.58
C ASN A 115 -3.60 8.31 19.38
N LYS A 116 -2.50 8.50 18.64
CA LYS A 116 -2.50 9.36 17.43
C LYS A 116 -3.47 8.84 16.36
N ILE A 117 -3.46 7.53 16.08
CA ILE A 117 -4.38 6.93 15.09
C ILE A 117 -5.84 7.08 15.56
N GLU A 118 -6.13 6.89 16.84
CA GLU A 118 -7.48 7.04 17.39
C GLU A 118 -8.04 8.46 17.20
N HIS A 119 -7.18 9.46 17.23
CA HIS A 119 -7.56 10.87 17.01
C HIS A 119 -7.59 11.29 15.53
N MET A 120 -7.10 10.49 14.59
CA MET A 120 -7.23 10.77 13.16
C MET A 120 -8.70 10.88 12.76
N LEU A 121 -8.99 11.85 11.89
CA LEU A 121 -10.32 12.08 11.34
C LEU A 121 -10.56 11.12 10.16
N PRO A 122 -11.59 10.25 10.23
CA PRO A 122 -11.83 9.29 9.17
C PRO A 122 -12.61 9.92 8.02
N PHE A 123 -12.24 9.59 6.78
CA PHE A 123 -13.03 9.93 5.61
C PHE A 123 -13.43 8.69 4.79
N GLY A 124 -14.38 8.88 3.88
CA GLY A 124 -14.79 7.90 2.87
C GLY A 124 -14.68 8.47 1.46
N PRO A 125 -14.88 7.62 0.42
CA PRO A 125 -14.84 8.09 -0.96
C PRO A 125 -15.88 9.17 -1.23
N GLU A 126 -15.51 10.15 -2.07
CA GLU A 126 -16.33 11.27 -2.51
C GLU A 126 -16.79 12.24 -1.39
N GLN A 127 -16.27 12.08 -0.17
CA GLN A 127 -16.54 13.01 0.94
C GLN A 127 -15.71 14.27 0.76
N SER A 128 -16.37 15.41 0.50
CA SER A 128 -15.68 16.71 0.42
C SER A 128 -15.21 17.16 1.80
N ILE A 129 -13.95 17.56 1.88
CA ILE A 129 -13.32 18.10 3.10
C ILE A 129 -12.73 19.46 2.74
N GLU A 130 -13.18 20.50 3.47
CA GLU A 130 -12.74 21.87 3.27
C GLU A 130 -11.71 22.24 4.34
N ILE A 131 -10.54 22.71 3.91
CA ILE A 131 -9.50 23.25 4.78
C ILE A 131 -9.24 24.70 4.34
N GLY A 132 -9.93 25.63 4.96
CA GLY A 132 -9.93 27.04 4.54
C GLY A 132 -10.40 27.19 3.08
N ASP A 133 -9.50 27.60 2.18
CA ASP A 133 -9.77 27.76 0.75
C ASP A 133 -9.27 26.59 -0.11
N ILE A 134 -8.90 25.48 0.52
CA ILE A 134 -8.52 24.23 -0.16
C ILE A 134 -9.62 23.18 0.05
N ARG A 135 -10.09 22.59 -1.03
CA ARG A 135 -11.07 21.50 -1.03
C ARG A 135 -10.40 20.19 -1.44
N VAL A 136 -10.59 19.13 -0.66
CA VAL A 136 -10.04 17.78 -0.91
C VAL A 136 -11.18 16.79 -1.08
N LEU A 137 -11.20 16.07 -2.21
CA LEU A 137 -12.14 14.98 -2.50
C LEU A 137 -11.37 13.67 -2.70
N PRO A 138 -11.56 12.69 -1.82
CA PRO A 138 -10.95 11.37 -1.93
C PRO A 138 -11.72 10.48 -2.92
N TYR A 139 -10.99 9.75 -3.76
CA TYR A 139 -11.53 8.72 -4.65
C TYR A 139 -10.74 7.43 -4.46
N PHE A 140 -11.45 6.34 -4.30
CA PHE A 140 -10.85 5.03 -4.05
C PHE A 140 -9.99 4.55 -5.21
N VAL A 141 -8.84 3.93 -4.90
CA VAL A 141 -7.95 3.25 -5.85
C VAL A 141 -7.60 1.84 -5.38
N SER A 142 -7.33 0.94 -6.33
CA SER A 142 -6.76 -0.38 -6.02
C SER A 142 -5.27 -0.26 -5.75
N HIS A 143 -4.84 -0.78 -4.61
CA HIS A 143 -3.43 -0.84 -4.20
C HIS A 143 -3.21 -2.06 -3.27
N SER A 144 -1.96 -2.36 -2.91
CA SER A 144 -1.63 -3.40 -1.93
C SER A 144 -1.99 -3.05 -0.48
N ALA A 145 -2.62 -1.90 -0.26
CA ALA A 145 -3.29 -1.48 0.95
C ALA A 145 -4.76 -1.18 0.66
N TYR A 146 -5.71 -1.88 1.29
CA TYR A 146 -7.13 -1.60 1.09
C TYR A 146 -7.53 -0.29 1.76
N ASP A 147 -8.47 0.44 1.12
CA ASP A 147 -8.90 1.79 1.49
C ASP A 147 -7.83 2.84 1.16
N ALA A 148 -7.14 2.65 0.01
CA ALA A 148 -6.24 3.62 -0.58
C ALA A 148 -6.99 4.61 -1.46
N PHE A 149 -6.50 5.87 -1.50
CA PHE A 149 -7.19 6.97 -2.16
C PHE A 149 -6.25 7.80 -3.03
N MET A 150 -6.78 8.24 -4.17
CA MET A 150 -6.33 9.43 -4.87
C MET A 150 -7.14 10.63 -4.41
N PHE A 151 -6.54 11.82 -4.43
CA PHE A 151 -7.19 13.07 -4.01
C PHE A 151 -7.33 14.02 -5.19
N LEU A 152 -8.56 14.49 -5.43
CA LEU A 152 -8.80 15.69 -6.21
C LEU A 152 -8.72 16.89 -5.25
N ILE A 153 -7.76 17.78 -5.48
CA ILE A 153 -7.51 18.96 -4.66
C ILE A 153 -7.85 20.19 -5.48
N GLU A 154 -8.74 21.01 -4.97
CA GLU A 154 -9.18 22.25 -5.61
C GLU A 154 -8.74 23.45 -4.76
N ALA A 155 -7.97 24.35 -5.36
CA ALA A 155 -7.44 25.53 -4.68
C ALA A 155 -7.16 26.66 -5.68
N ASN A 156 -7.56 27.90 -5.39
CA ASN A 156 -7.34 29.07 -6.25
C ASN A 156 -7.79 28.87 -7.71
N GLY A 157 -8.92 28.19 -7.93
CA GLY A 157 -9.44 27.89 -9.26
C GLY A 157 -8.62 26.86 -10.06
N LYS A 158 -7.67 26.17 -9.43
CA LYS A 158 -6.87 25.09 -10.00
C LYS A 158 -7.28 23.74 -9.45
N ARG A 159 -7.11 22.72 -10.26
CA ARG A 159 -7.46 21.34 -9.91
C ARG A 159 -6.23 20.43 -10.05
N ILE A 160 -5.88 19.79 -8.96
CA ILE A 160 -4.75 18.88 -8.84
C ILE A 160 -5.31 17.47 -8.61
N LEU A 161 -4.89 16.50 -9.39
CA LEU A 161 -5.13 15.09 -9.10
C LEU A 161 -3.84 14.48 -8.56
N HIS A 162 -3.84 14.12 -7.27
CA HIS A 162 -2.77 13.39 -6.61
C HIS A 162 -3.19 11.92 -6.51
N THR A 163 -2.52 11.03 -7.23
CA THR A 163 -2.98 9.63 -7.34
C THR A 163 -2.75 8.80 -6.09
N GLY A 164 -1.80 9.20 -5.22
CA GLY A 164 -1.22 8.23 -4.29
C GLY A 164 -0.65 7.05 -5.06
N ASP A 165 -0.49 5.94 -4.38
CA ASP A 165 -0.09 4.67 -4.98
C ASP A 165 -1.30 3.90 -5.48
N PHE A 166 -1.19 3.29 -6.66
CA PHE A 166 -2.29 2.53 -7.25
C PHE A 166 -1.79 1.43 -8.18
N ARG A 167 -2.67 0.51 -8.55
CA ARG A 167 -2.42 -0.53 -9.56
C ARG A 167 -3.59 -0.70 -10.51
N GLY A 168 -3.27 -1.09 -11.77
CA GLY A 168 -4.27 -1.34 -12.83
C GLY A 168 -4.69 -2.82 -12.99
N HIS A 169 -4.13 -3.74 -12.18
CA HIS A 169 -4.25 -5.18 -12.38
C HIS A 169 -4.80 -5.96 -11.17
N GLY A 170 -5.31 -5.23 -10.15
CA GLY A 170 -6.07 -5.81 -9.04
C GLY A 170 -7.54 -6.09 -9.42
N TYR A 171 -8.28 -6.76 -8.55
CA TYR A 171 -9.73 -7.00 -8.72
C TYR A 171 -10.53 -5.70 -8.74
N LEU A 172 -10.12 -4.70 -7.95
CA LEU A 172 -10.80 -3.42 -7.83
C LEU A 172 -10.34 -2.38 -8.84
N SER A 173 -9.25 -2.64 -9.55
CA SER A 173 -8.64 -1.70 -10.51
C SER A 173 -9.55 -1.36 -11.69
N LYS A 174 -10.52 -2.21 -12.04
CA LYS A 174 -11.51 -1.94 -13.09
C LYS A 174 -12.32 -0.66 -12.85
N GLY A 175 -12.34 -0.15 -11.62
CA GLY A 175 -12.96 1.12 -11.25
C GLY A 175 -12.11 2.36 -11.54
N LEU A 176 -10.78 2.23 -11.74
CA LEU A 176 -9.85 3.36 -11.83
C LEU A 176 -10.21 4.34 -12.97
N LEU A 177 -10.14 3.88 -14.21
CA LEU A 177 -10.41 4.75 -15.37
C LEU A 177 -11.86 5.26 -15.41
N PRO A 178 -12.90 4.44 -15.11
CA PRO A 178 -14.25 4.93 -14.95
C PRO A 178 -14.41 6.04 -13.89
N THR A 179 -13.77 5.92 -12.74
CA THR A 179 -13.79 6.95 -11.69
C THR A 179 -13.17 8.24 -12.19
N ILE A 180 -11.97 8.18 -12.79
CA ILE A 180 -11.33 9.36 -13.36
C ILE A 180 -12.24 10.02 -14.40
N LYS A 181 -12.76 9.25 -15.36
CA LYS A 181 -13.56 9.78 -16.47
C LYS A 181 -14.91 10.35 -16.02
N LYS A 182 -15.65 9.59 -15.16
CA LYS A 182 -17.06 9.88 -14.87
C LYS A 182 -17.25 10.76 -13.63
N LEU A 183 -16.34 10.69 -12.65
CA LEU A 183 -16.48 11.44 -11.40
C LEU A 183 -15.54 12.64 -11.35
N ILE A 184 -14.30 12.52 -11.82
CA ILE A 184 -13.31 13.59 -11.71
C ILE A 184 -13.36 14.53 -12.92
N LEU A 185 -13.17 14.00 -14.12
CA LEU A 185 -13.10 14.82 -15.35
C LEU A 185 -14.45 15.40 -15.76
N LYS A 186 -15.59 14.79 -15.36
CA LYS A 186 -16.91 15.39 -15.56
C LYS A 186 -17.09 16.73 -14.82
N GLN A 187 -16.37 16.93 -13.73
CA GLN A 187 -16.40 18.17 -12.96
C GLN A 187 -15.49 19.26 -13.55
N GLY A 188 -14.63 18.96 -14.52
CA GLY A 188 -13.72 19.87 -15.21
C GLY A 188 -12.33 19.28 -15.46
N LYS A 189 -11.51 20.04 -16.18
CA LYS A 189 -10.14 19.62 -16.53
C LYS A 189 -9.25 19.61 -15.29
N ILE A 190 -8.21 18.80 -15.31
CA ILE A 190 -7.14 18.77 -14.31
C ILE A 190 -6.01 19.68 -14.79
N ASP A 191 -5.51 20.53 -13.91
CA ASP A 191 -4.34 21.37 -14.20
C ASP A 191 -3.05 20.59 -13.95
N PHE A 192 -2.92 19.92 -12.83
CA PHE A 192 -1.73 19.15 -12.47
C PHE A 192 -2.08 17.72 -12.08
N LEU A 193 -1.31 16.78 -12.62
CA LEU A 193 -1.33 15.38 -12.23
C LEU A 193 -0.06 15.09 -11.42
N ILE A 194 -0.20 14.73 -10.16
CA ILE A 194 0.87 14.22 -9.29
C ILE A 194 0.65 12.71 -9.19
N THR A 195 1.59 11.92 -9.69
CA THR A 195 1.38 10.47 -9.84
C THR A 195 2.62 9.66 -9.52
N GLU A 196 2.42 8.44 -9.00
CA GLU A 196 3.49 7.50 -8.72
C GLU A 196 4.27 7.09 -9.99
N GLY A 197 5.50 6.61 -9.78
CA GLY A 197 6.35 6.08 -10.83
C GLY A 197 7.21 4.89 -10.39
N THR A 198 6.73 4.10 -9.44
CA THR A 198 7.49 2.99 -8.81
C THR A 198 8.03 1.98 -9.83
N MET A 199 7.25 1.68 -10.88
CA MET A 199 7.62 0.69 -11.89
C MET A 199 8.44 1.26 -13.05
N LEU A 200 8.81 2.56 -13.05
CA LEU A 200 9.51 3.20 -14.15
C LEU A 200 10.93 2.69 -14.42
N THR A 201 11.56 2.04 -13.44
CA THR A 201 12.85 1.36 -13.62
C THR A 201 12.71 -0.04 -14.23
N ARG A 202 11.46 -0.52 -14.37
CA ARG A 202 11.10 -1.86 -14.81
C ARG A 202 9.97 -1.83 -15.84
N LEU A 203 10.11 -0.96 -16.87
CA LEU A 203 9.09 -0.69 -17.88
C LEU A 203 8.62 -1.95 -18.64
N ASP A 204 9.54 -2.90 -18.84
CA ASP A 204 9.27 -4.16 -19.55
C ASP A 204 8.78 -5.28 -18.62
N GLU A 205 8.66 -5.02 -17.31
CA GLU A 205 8.19 -6.04 -16.38
C GLU A 205 6.68 -6.28 -16.59
N ARG A 206 6.35 -7.49 -17.06
CA ARG A 206 4.96 -7.88 -17.23
C ARG A 206 4.29 -7.98 -15.85
N VAL A 207 3.27 -7.18 -15.62
CA VAL A 207 2.37 -7.34 -14.49
C VAL A 207 1.28 -8.35 -14.83
N ARG A 208 0.85 -9.10 -13.82
CA ARG A 208 -0.15 -10.16 -13.94
C ARG A 208 -1.41 -9.77 -13.18
N HIS A 209 -2.56 -10.02 -13.76
CA HIS A 209 -3.83 -9.79 -13.06
C HIS A 209 -4.02 -10.83 -11.93
N GLU A 210 -4.67 -10.44 -10.83
CA GLU A 210 -4.93 -11.34 -9.68
C GLU A 210 -5.63 -12.65 -10.10
N ASN A 211 -6.48 -12.64 -11.12
CA ASN A 211 -7.11 -13.84 -11.67
C ASN A 211 -6.12 -14.81 -12.33
N GLU A 212 -5.04 -14.32 -12.93
CA GLU A 212 -3.99 -15.17 -13.50
C GLU A 212 -3.21 -15.88 -12.39
N LEU A 213 -2.87 -15.13 -11.34
CA LEU A 213 -2.22 -15.68 -10.15
C LEU A 213 -3.10 -16.75 -9.48
N LYS A 214 -4.41 -16.46 -9.36
CA LYS A 214 -5.36 -17.41 -8.77
C LYS A 214 -5.34 -18.77 -9.48
N ARG A 215 -5.33 -18.80 -10.81
CA ARG A 215 -5.29 -20.05 -11.58
C ARG A 215 -4.06 -20.88 -11.25
N GLU A 216 -2.89 -20.26 -11.23
CA GLU A 216 -1.63 -20.93 -10.89
C GLU A 216 -1.62 -21.43 -9.44
N ILE A 217 -2.13 -20.60 -8.51
CA ILE A 217 -2.23 -20.95 -7.09
C ILE A 217 -3.17 -22.16 -6.89
N VAL A 218 -4.30 -22.21 -7.59
CA VAL A 218 -5.22 -23.35 -7.52
C VAL A 218 -4.52 -24.65 -7.92
N GLU A 219 -3.74 -24.64 -9.00
CA GLU A 219 -3.00 -25.84 -9.45
C GLU A 219 -1.95 -26.29 -8.42
N LEU A 220 -1.24 -25.34 -7.81
CA LEU A 220 -0.32 -25.67 -6.70
C LEU A 220 -1.06 -26.21 -5.48
N MET A 221 -2.21 -25.65 -5.15
CA MET A 221 -3.02 -26.12 -4.02
C MET A 221 -3.63 -27.49 -4.26
N LYS A 222 -3.82 -27.94 -5.51
CA LYS A 222 -4.19 -29.32 -5.84
C LYS A 222 -3.00 -30.28 -5.71
N GLN A 223 -1.79 -29.79 -6.05
CA GLN A 223 -0.57 -30.59 -6.03
C GLN A 223 -0.03 -30.81 -4.60
N TYR A 224 -0.13 -29.76 -3.74
CA TYR A 224 0.44 -29.78 -2.39
C TYR A 224 -0.67 -29.74 -1.33
N LYS A 225 -0.57 -30.66 -0.36
CA LYS A 225 -1.51 -30.75 0.76
C LYS A 225 -1.30 -29.62 1.78
N ASN A 226 -0.03 -29.27 2.07
CA ASN A 226 0.35 -28.30 3.06
C ASN A 226 0.91 -27.04 2.36
N VAL A 227 0.10 -25.99 2.28
CA VAL A 227 0.47 -24.75 1.59
C VAL A 227 0.67 -23.65 2.61
N PHE A 228 1.91 -23.16 2.69
CA PHE A 228 2.23 -21.94 3.42
C PHE A 228 2.29 -20.77 2.45
N VAL A 229 1.81 -19.62 2.87
CA VAL A 229 1.77 -18.41 2.04
C VAL A 229 2.42 -17.26 2.77
N MET A 230 3.47 -16.69 2.19
CA MET A 230 4.13 -15.48 2.67
C MET A 230 3.80 -14.33 1.74
N CYS A 231 2.88 -13.45 2.16
CA CYS A 231 2.45 -12.27 1.41
C CYS A 231 2.21 -11.09 2.36
N SER A 232 1.95 -9.91 1.81
CA SER A 232 1.54 -8.75 2.63
C SER A 232 0.28 -9.08 3.41
N SER A 233 0.32 -8.80 4.72
CA SER A 233 -0.80 -9.03 5.64
C SER A 233 -2.00 -8.12 5.38
N THR A 234 -1.83 -7.10 4.57
CA THR A 234 -2.81 -6.03 4.34
C THR A 234 -3.19 -5.86 2.87
N ASP A 235 -2.59 -6.63 1.95
CA ASP A 235 -3.04 -6.68 0.55
C ASP A 235 -4.32 -7.52 0.45
N MET A 236 -5.46 -6.85 0.64
CA MET A 236 -6.78 -7.51 0.65
C MET A 236 -7.04 -8.32 -0.63
N GLU A 237 -6.66 -7.80 -1.78
CA GLU A 237 -6.91 -8.48 -3.06
C GLU A 237 -6.05 -9.74 -3.22
N ARG A 238 -4.78 -9.70 -2.80
CA ARG A 238 -3.90 -10.84 -2.76
C ARG A 238 -4.37 -11.91 -1.75
N LEU A 239 -4.80 -11.47 -0.57
CA LEU A 239 -5.38 -12.35 0.44
C LEU A 239 -6.66 -13.02 -0.08
N ALA A 240 -7.51 -12.29 -0.81
CA ALA A 240 -8.69 -12.83 -1.46
C ALA A 240 -8.35 -13.86 -2.55
N THR A 241 -7.26 -13.64 -3.31
CA THR A 241 -6.72 -14.59 -4.28
C THR A 241 -6.39 -15.92 -3.61
N PHE A 242 -5.63 -15.92 -2.51
CA PHE A 242 -5.31 -17.14 -1.78
C PHE A 242 -6.52 -17.80 -1.12
N HIS A 243 -7.36 -16.99 -0.50
CA HIS A 243 -8.58 -17.49 0.16
C HIS A 243 -9.54 -18.18 -0.83
N THR A 244 -9.80 -17.53 -1.97
CA THR A 244 -10.69 -18.10 -2.99
C THR A 244 -10.07 -19.30 -3.69
N ALA A 245 -8.77 -19.30 -3.94
CA ALA A 245 -8.07 -20.48 -4.46
C ALA A 245 -8.16 -21.66 -3.48
N ASN A 246 -7.99 -21.43 -2.17
CA ASN A 246 -8.14 -22.48 -1.16
C ASN A 246 -9.56 -23.06 -1.11
N LYS A 247 -10.60 -22.26 -1.38
CA LYS A 247 -11.99 -22.75 -1.45
C LYS A 247 -12.25 -23.72 -2.61
N GLU A 248 -11.47 -23.64 -3.67
CA GLU A 248 -11.57 -24.57 -4.80
C GLU A 248 -11.01 -25.96 -4.48
N VAL A 249 -10.26 -26.08 -3.38
CA VAL A 249 -9.77 -27.36 -2.84
C VAL A 249 -10.58 -27.68 -1.59
N ILE A 250 -11.58 -28.53 -1.76
CA ILE A 250 -12.61 -28.81 -0.74
C ILE A 250 -12.01 -29.36 0.56
N GLY A 251 -12.48 -28.80 1.69
CA GLY A 251 -12.26 -29.35 3.02
C GLY A 251 -11.03 -28.86 3.76
N ARG A 252 -10.21 -27.99 3.19
CA ARG A 252 -9.00 -27.45 3.86
C ARG A 252 -9.29 -26.17 4.65
N PRO A 253 -8.76 -26.03 5.89
CA PRO A 253 -8.85 -24.78 6.64
C PRO A 253 -7.95 -23.71 6.02
N PHE A 254 -8.44 -22.45 6.04
CA PHE A 254 -7.65 -21.25 5.80
C PHE A 254 -7.17 -20.72 7.14
N VAL A 255 -5.86 -20.79 7.38
CA VAL A 255 -5.25 -20.63 8.70
C VAL A 255 -4.38 -19.38 8.73
N CYS A 256 -4.34 -18.69 9.84
CA CYS A 256 -3.51 -17.51 10.05
C CYS A 256 -3.18 -17.35 11.55
N ASP A 257 -2.54 -16.27 11.95
CA ASP A 257 -2.47 -15.88 13.35
C ASP A 257 -3.58 -14.86 13.72
N ASP A 258 -3.66 -14.49 15.00
CA ASP A 258 -4.71 -13.58 15.50
C ASP A 258 -4.69 -12.22 14.82
N PHE A 259 -3.50 -11.65 14.62
CA PHE A 259 -3.37 -10.36 13.93
C PHE A 259 -3.94 -10.45 12.51
N GLN A 260 -3.54 -11.44 11.75
CA GLN A 260 -4.02 -11.63 10.39
C GLN A 260 -5.53 -11.90 10.37
N LYS A 261 -6.04 -12.66 11.34
CA LYS A 261 -7.48 -12.90 11.51
C LYS A 261 -8.22 -11.59 11.71
N SER A 262 -7.76 -10.72 12.61
CA SER A 262 -8.38 -9.41 12.85
C SER A 262 -8.40 -8.53 11.59
N VAL A 263 -7.32 -8.53 10.80
CA VAL A 263 -7.28 -7.83 9.51
C VAL A 263 -8.31 -8.40 8.52
N LEU A 264 -8.39 -9.73 8.40
CA LEU A 264 -9.37 -10.39 7.51
C LEU A 264 -10.82 -10.13 7.95
N GLU A 265 -11.09 -10.05 9.26
CA GLU A 265 -12.39 -9.68 9.81
C GLU A 265 -12.76 -8.24 9.44
N ILE A 266 -11.81 -7.29 9.52
CA ILE A 266 -12.03 -5.89 9.07
C ILE A 266 -12.41 -5.87 7.58
N PHE A 267 -11.73 -6.63 6.74
CA PHE A 267 -12.03 -6.70 5.30
C PHE A 267 -13.38 -7.36 5.03
N THR A 268 -13.71 -8.43 5.76
CA THR A 268 -15.01 -9.09 5.68
C THR A 268 -16.16 -8.15 6.04
N ASP A 269 -15.99 -7.39 7.13
CA ASP A 269 -16.99 -6.43 7.63
C ASP A 269 -17.18 -5.21 6.73
N THR A 270 -16.25 -4.93 5.85
CA THR A 270 -16.25 -3.74 4.98
C THR A 270 -16.46 -4.10 3.51
N ALA A 271 -15.39 -4.47 2.82
CA ALA A 271 -15.45 -4.88 1.41
C ALA A 271 -16.26 -6.16 1.20
N GLY A 272 -16.19 -7.11 2.15
CA GLY A 272 -16.89 -8.38 2.10
C GLY A 272 -18.43 -8.25 2.14
N ARG A 273 -18.95 -7.20 2.76
CA ARG A 273 -20.39 -6.88 2.71
C ARG A 273 -20.86 -6.44 1.32
N LYS A 274 -19.94 -5.90 0.50
CA LYS A 274 -20.23 -5.40 -0.86
C LYS A 274 -19.91 -6.44 -1.94
N SER A 275 -18.97 -7.36 -1.68
CA SER A 275 -18.52 -8.36 -2.63
C SER A 275 -18.14 -9.67 -1.93
N PRO A 276 -18.74 -10.81 -2.34
CA PRO A 276 -18.39 -12.14 -1.80
C PRO A 276 -16.91 -12.49 -1.95
N LEU A 277 -16.20 -11.88 -2.91
CA LEU A 277 -14.76 -12.08 -3.13
C LEU A 277 -13.93 -11.73 -1.89
N PHE A 278 -14.33 -10.69 -1.15
CA PHE A 278 -13.63 -10.18 0.03
C PHE A 278 -14.27 -10.63 1.35
N ASN A 279 -15.20 -11.58 1.27
CA ASN A 279 -15.74 -12.23 2.46
C ASN A 279 -14.86 -13.45 2.80
N PHE A 280 -13.96 -13.28 3.76
CA PHE A 280 -13.05 -14.33 4.21
C PHE A 280 -13.72 -15.35 5.15
N GLY A 281 -15.01 -15.18 5.45
CA GLY A 281 -15.74 -16.08 6.34
C GLY A 281 -15.18 -16.05 7.77
N LYS A 282 -14.87 -17.24 8.30
CA LYS A 282 -14.25 -17.41 9.62
C LYS A 282 -12.86 -18.02 9.46
N PRO A 283 -11.80 -17.21 9.25
CA PRO A 283 -10.44 -17.73 9.20
C PRO A 283 -10.03 -18.30 10.56
N TYR A 284 -9.21 -19.35 10.56
CA TYR A 284 -8.83 -20.03 11.78
C TYR A 284 -7.51 -19.47 12.31
N ALA A 285 -7.55 -18.91 13.53
CA ALA A 285 -6.33 -18.56 14.25
C ALA A 285 -5.63 -19.83 14.73
N PHE A 286 -4.34 -19.96 14.43
CA PHE A 286 -3.54 -21.11 14.81
C PHE A 286 -3.05 -20.98 16.25
N TRP A 287 -3.32 -22.02 17.03
CA TRP A 287 -2.79 -22.25 18.37
C TRP A 287 -2.35 -23.71 18.47
N LYS A 288 -1.16 -23.96 19.02
CA LYS A 288 -0.59 -25.31 19.17
C LYS A 288 -1.50 -26.23 19.98
N GLU A 289 -2.22 -25.66 20.95
CA GLU A 289 -3.12 -26.33 21.86
C GLU A 289 -4.49 -26.66 21.25
N ASN A 290 -4.80 -26.09 20.07
CA ASN A 290 -6.04 -26.41 19.36
C ASN A 290 -5.93 -27.73 18.60
N SER A 291 -6.00 -28.84 19.35
CA SER A 291 -5.85 -30.20 18.82
C SER A 291 -6.84 -30.55 17.70
N LYS A 292 -8.05 -29.97 17.74
CA LYS A 292 -9.06 -30.19 16.69
C LYS A 292 -8.62 -29.55 15.35
N LEU A 293 -8.11 -28.32 15.40
CA LEU A 293 -7.59 -27.64 14.21
C LEU A 293 -6.34 -28.35 13.68
N VAL A 294 -5.40 -28.69 14.59
CA VAL A 294 -4.17 -29.41 14.20
C VAL A 294 -4.50 -30.73 13.53
N LYS A 295 -5.42 -31.54 14.10
CA LYS A 295 -5.87 -32.78 13.48
C LYS A 295 -6.51 -32.55 12.11
N TRP A 296 -7.35 -31.55 11.97
CA TRP A 296 -7.96 -31.21 10.68
C TRP A 296 -6.91 -30.84 9.64
N MET A 297 -5.89 -30.02 10.02
CA MET A 297 -4.76 -29.66 9.16
C MET A 297 -3.98 -30.90 8.71
N GLN A 298 -3.74 -31.86 9.61
CA GLN A 298 -3.07 -33.13 9.31
C GLN A 298 -3.88 -34.00 8.31
N ASP A 299 -5.18 -34.12 8.56
CA ASP A 299 -6.05 -35.00 7.78
C ASP A 299 -6.32 -34.45 6.36
N LYS A 300 -6.59 -33.16 6.24
CA LYS A 300 -7.05 -32.51 5.00
C LYS A 300 -6.02 -31.57 4.36
N GLY A 301 -4.89 -31.32 5.00
CA GLY A 301 -3.98 -30.24 4.63
C GLY A 301 -4.52 -28.87 5.00
N PHE A 302 -3.84 -27.82 4.57
CA PHE A 302 -4.19 -26.45 4.93
C PHE A 302 -3.62 -25.43 3.94
N CYS A 303 -4.16 -24.20 3.99
CA CYS A 303 -3.52 -23.00 3.49
C CYS A 303 -3.27 -22.07 4.68
N MET A 304 -2.00 -21.81 5.01
CA MET A 304 -1.60 -21.01 6.18
C MET A 304 -0.84 -19.76 5.78
N LEU A 305 -1.37 -18.60 6.14
CA LEU A 305 -0.68 -17.32 6.01
C LEU A 305 0.43 -17.22 7.04
N VAL A 306 1.66 -16.92 6.61
CA VAL A 306 2.85 -16.86 7.46
C VAL A 306 3.64 -15.57 7.26
N ARG A 307 4.45 -15.22 8.26
CA ARG A 307 5.41 -14.12 8.23
C ARG A 307 6.75 -14.56 8.79
N ALA A 308 7.83 -13.92 8.37
CA ALA A 308 9.17 -14.20 8.86
C ALA A 308 9.39 -13.58 10.24
N THR A 309 8.81 -14.19 11.28
CA THR A 309 8.94 -13.80 12.69
C THR A 309 9.16 -15.03 13.58
N ASP A 310 9.67 -14.82 14.80
CA ASP A 310 9.93 -15.90 15.74
C ASP A 310 8.68 -16.73 16.09
N LYS A 311 7.51 -16.06 16.18
CA LYS A 311 6.21 -16.74 16.36
C LYS A 311 5.96 -17.78 15.25
N PHE A 312 6.25 -17.44 14.01
CA PHE A 312 6.05 -18.39 12.89
C PHE A 312 7.17 -19.43 12.80
N ASP A 313 8.36 -19.14 13.29
CA ASP A 313 9.40 -20.16 13.48
C ASP A 313 8.94 -21.21 14.48
N ASP A 314 8.35 -20.78 15.59
CA ASP A 314 7.76 -21.68 16.59
C ASP A 314 6.60 -22.51 16.03
N TYR A 315 5.75 -21.91 15.19
CA TYR A 315 4.67 -22.63 14.52
C TYR A 315 5.20 -23.68 13.55
N LEU A 316 6.22 -23.34 12.76
CA LEU A 316 6.88 -24.27 11.85
C LEU A 316 7.57 -25.42 12.59
N ALA A 317 8.28 -25.12 13.68
CA ALA A 317 8.95 -26.15 14.49
C ALA A 317 7.93 -27.17 15.04
N PHE A 318 6.74 -26.69 15.46
CA PHE A 318 5.66 -27.56 15.91
C PHE A 318 5.03 -28.38 14.79
N LEU A 319 4.79 -27.77 13.61
CA LEU A 319 4.09 -28.44 12.51
C LEU A 319 4.98 -29.42 11.71
N LYS A 320 6.26 -29.11 11.53
CA LYS A 320 7.18 -29.92 10.69
C LYS A 320 7.18 -31.42 10.97
N PRO A 321 7.23 -31.90 12.22
CA PRO A 321 7.20 -33.34 12.49
C PRO A 321 5.84 -33.99 12.25
N GLN A 322 4.81 -33.21 11.96
CA GLN A 322 3.41 -33.64 11.88
C GLN A 322 2.86 -33.62 10.44
N ILE A 323 3.63 -33.12 9.48
CA ILE A 323 3.23 -32.96 8.09
C ILE A 323 4.25 -33.58 7.15
N ASP A 324 3.80 -34.12 6.00
CA ASP A 324 4.72 -34.65 4.99
C ASP A 324 5.46 -33.52 4.27
N ARG A 325 6.79 -33.62 4.30
CA ARG A 325 7.69 -32.67 3.63
C ARG A 325 7.48 -32.63 2.11
N ASN A 326 7.19 -33.77 1.48
CA ASN A 326 7.00 -33.89 0.04
C ASN A 326 5.68 -33.27 -0.42
N GLU A 327 4.69 -33.17 0.48
CA GLU A 327 3.39 -32.54 0.25
C GLU A 327 3.35 -31.07 0.70
N THR A 328 4.53 -30.47 0.99
CA THR A 328 4.64 -29.13 1.57
C THR A 328 5.29 -28.13 0.63
N VAL A 329 4.66 -26.96 0.46
CA VAL A 329 5.16 -25.84 -0.36
C VAL A 329 5.01 -24.51 0.38
N LEU A 330 5.97 -23.60 0.19
CA LEU A 330 5.80 -22.18 0.47
C LEU A 330 5.54 -21.42 -0.83
N ILE A 331 4.45 -20.69 -0.88
CA ILE A 331 4.20 -19.69 -1.93
C ILE A 331 4.68 -18.33 -1.41
N TYR A 332 5.76 -17.82 -2.00
CA TYR A 332 6.28 -16.50 -1.74
C TYR A 332 5.61 -15.49 -2.67
N SER A 333 4.89 -14.52 -2.12
CA SER A 333 4.07 -13.58 -2.87
C SER A 333 4.33 -12.13 -2.46
N MET A 334 5.62 -11.76 -2.41
CA MET A 334 6.11 -10.40 -2.23
C MET A 334 7.21 -10.09 -3.25
N TRP A 335 7.72 -8.89 -3.25
CA TRP A 335 8.75 -8.45 -4.19
C TRP A 335 9.99 -9.36 -4.14
N LYS A 336 10.42 -9.84 -5.31
CA LYS A 336 11.49 -10.84 -5.45
C LYS A 336 12.85 -10.37 -4.92
N GLU A 337 13.11 -9.04 -4.93
CA GLU A 337 14.40 -8.51 -4.49
C GLU A 337 14.61 -8.64 -2.97
N TYR A 338 13.55 -8.76 -2.17
CA TYR A 338 13.70 -9.08 -0.74
C TYR A 338 14.33 -10.45 -0.48
N ILE A 339 14.22 -11.35 -1.45
CA ILE A 339 14.80 -12.70 -1.36
C ILE A 339 15.84 -12.97 -2.45
N ASN A 340 16.43 -11.93 -3.01
CA ASN A 340 17.60 -11.99 -3.87
C ASN A 340 18.88 -11.87 -3.01
N PRO A 341 19.64 -12.95 -2.75
CA PRO A 341 20.73 -12.94 -1.76
C PRO A 341 21.86 -11.94 -2.06
N THR A 342 22.00 -11.54 -3.32
CA THR A 342 23.03 -10.60 -3.78
C THR A 342 22.48 -9.20 -4.08
N GLY A 343 21.17 -9.01 -3.89
CA GLY A 343 20.49 -7.74 -4.16
C GLY A 343 20.64 -6.73 -3.02
N LYS A 344 20.67 -5.45 -3.36
CA LYS A 344 20.73 -4.34 -2.37
C LYS A 344 19.55 -4.31 -1.38
N HIS A 345 18.44 -4.98 -1.73
CA HIS A 345 17.22 -5.05 -0.93
C HIS A 345 17.01 -6.40 -0.24
N ALA A 346 18.05 -7.27 -0.26
CA ALA A 346 17.99 -8.57 0.36
C ALA A 346 17.63 -8.47 1.85
N ASN A 347 16.57 -9.15 2.26
CA ASN A 347 16.18 -9.22 3.66
C ASN A 347 16.61 -10.56 4.24
N LYS A 348 17.62 -10.53 5.12
CA LYS A 348 18.19 -11.73 5.73
C LYS A 348 17.14 -12.57 6.46
N ARG A 349 16.25 -11.92 7.21
CA ARG A 349 15.19 -12.62 7.95
C ARG A 349 14.22 -13.38 7.02
N TYR A 350 13.93 -12.81 5.84
CA TYR A 350 13.10 -13.48 4.83
C TYR A 350 13.85 -14.66 4.21
N LEU A 351 15.12 -14.48 3.86
CA LEU A 351 15.95 -15.56 3.32
C LEU A 351 16.06 -16.75 4.31
N ASP A 352 16.34 -16.46 5.58
CA ASP A 352 16.43 -17.46 6.64
C ASP A 352 15.08 -18.19 6.84
N PHE A 353 13.97 -17.47 6.75
CA PHE A 353 12.64 -18.05 6.93
C PHE A 353 12.25 -18.96 5.75
N ILE A 354 12.39 -18.47 4.51
CA ILE A 354 12.02 -19.27 3.33
C ILE A 354 12.90 -20.49 3.15
N GLY A 355 14.18 -20.42 3.56
CA GLY A 355 15.11 -21.55 3.52
C GLY A 355 14.70 -22.74 4.39
N LYS A 356 13.70 -22.59 5.26
CA LYS A 356 13.14 -23.67 6.08
C LYS A 356 12.19 -24.59 5.32
N PHE A 357 11.79 -24.22 4.09
CA PHE A 357 10.81 -24.96 3.31
C PHE A 357 11.48 -25.81 2.22
N PRO A 358 10.95 -27.02 1.93
CA PRO A 358 11.52 -27.90 0.91
C PRO A 358 11.29 -27.41 -0.50
N VAL A 359 10.17 -26.75 -0.75
CA VAL A 359 9.78 -26.22 -2.05
C VAL A 359 9.29 -24.78 -1.88
N ILE A 360 9.82 -23.87 -2.71
CA ILE A 360 9.43 -22.48 -2.75
C ILE A 360 8.93 -22.14 -4.16
N LYS A 361 7.72 -21.61 -4.26
CA LYS A 361 7.15 -21.09 -5.50
C LYS A 361 6.97 -19.58 -5.39
N LYS A 362 7.48 -18.84 -6.37
CA LYS A 362 7.39 -17.38 -6.41
C LYS A 362 6.21 -16.98 -7.29
N ILE A 363 5.12 -16.52 -6.67
CA ILE A 363 3.90 -16.06 -7.37
C ILE A 363 3.53 -14.69 -6.84
N HIS A 364 3.84 -13.66 -7.63
CA HIS A 364 3.66 -12.27 -7.24
C HIS A 364 3.32 -11.40 -8.43
N THR A 365 2.66 -10.30 -8.19
CA THR A 365 2.54 -9.14 -9.08
C THR A 365 2.65 -7.87 -8.26
N SER A 366 3.08 -6.77 -8.86
CA SER A 366 3.33 -5.50 -8.17
C SER A 366 2.09 -4.95 -7.47
N GLY A 367 2.28 -4.20 -6.39
CA GLY A 367 1.24 -3.37 -5.79
C GLY A 367 1.03 -2.03 -6.51
N HIS A 368 1.88 -1.70 -7.50
CA HIS A 368 1.98 -0.40 -8.16
C HIS A 368 1.62 -0.45 -9.64
N ALA A 369 1.37 0.72 -10.23
CA ALA A 369 0.95 0.88 -11.61
C ALA A 369 2.05 0.44 -12.59
N SER A 370 1.67 -0.37 -13.59
CA SER A 370 2.55 -0.68 -14.73
C SER A 370 2.71 0.54 -15.64
N ALA A 371 3.71 0.49 -16.53
CA ALA A 371 3.92 1.51 -17.57
C ALA A 371 2.66 1.74 -18.40
N ASP A 372 1.96 0.67 -18.80
CA ASP A 372 0.71 0.77 -19.56
C ASP A 372 -0.39 1.50 -18.77
N CYS A 373 -0.56 1.13 -17.49
CA CYS A 373 -1.55 1.76 -16.62
C CYS A 373 -1.25 3.24 -16.39
N LEU A 374 0.02 3.60 -16.14
CA LEU A 374 0.46 5.00 -16.04
C LEU A 374 0.19 5.77 -17.34
N THR A 375 0.49 5.15 -18.49
CA THR A 375 0.22 5.72 -19.80
C THR A 375 -1.27 6.00 -20.02
N GLU A 376 -2.14 5.04 -19.70
CA GLU A 376 -3.59 5.20 -19.80
C GLU A 376 -4.10 6.33 -18.90
N VAL A 377 -3.65 6.38 -17.65
CA VAL A 377 -4.02 7.43 -16.69
C VAL A 377 -3.55 8.80 -17.16
N CYS A 378 -2.29 8.95 -17.58
CA CYS A 378 -1.75 10.22 -18.08
C CYS A 378 -2.51 10.72 -19.31
N ASN A 379 -2.75 9.84 -20.29
CA ASN A 379 -3.47 10.17 -21.51
C ASN A 379 -4.95 10.50 -21.27
N LEU A 380 -5.60 9.81 -20.32
CA LEU A 380 -7.00 10.06 -19.94
C LEU A 380 -7.15 11.38 -19.19
N VAL A 381 -6.31 11.61 -18.17
CA VAL A 381 -6.34 12.85 -17.36
C VAL A 381 -6.00 14.06 -18.22
N ASN A 382 -5.01 13.92 -19.10
CA ASN A 382 -4.53 14.96 -20.02
C ASN A 382 -4.40 16.33 -19.34
N PRO A 383 -3.53 16.47 -18.32
CA PRO A 383 -3.45 17.68 -17.51
C PRO A 383 -3.06 18.89 -18.35
N THR A 384 -3.64 20.06 -18.03
CA THR A 384 -3.42 21.28 -18.83
C THR A 384 -2.03 21.88 -18.62
N SER A 385 -1.45 21.72 -17.41
CA SER A 385 -0.27 22.49 -16.99
C SER A 385 0.94 21.63 -16.63
N GLY A 386 0.76 20.42 -16.04
CA GLY A 386 1.91 19.63 -15.65
C GLY A 386 1.62 18.21 -15.14
N ILE A 387 2.62 17.35 -15.29
CA ILE A 387 2.71 16.02 -14.69
C ILE A 387 3.90 16.03 -13.74
N ILE A 388 3.70 15.73 -12.48
CA ILE A 388 4.74 15.68 -11.45
C ILE A 388 4.87 14.21 -11.01
N PRO A 389 5.93 13.51 -11.45
CA PRO A 389 6.19 12.15 -10.99
C PRO A 389 6.67 12.18 -9.55
N ILE A 390 6.12 11.27 -8.73
CA ILE A 390 6.57 11.01 -7.36
C ILE A 390 6.74 9.51 -7.15
N HIS A 391 7.24 9.10 -6.00
CA HIS A 391 7.42 7.69 -5.65
C HIS A 391 8.20 6.92 -6.73
N SER A 392 9.33 7.49 -7.17
CA SER A 392 10.11 6.97 -8.29
C SER A 392 11.61 7.16 -8.04
N GLU A 393 12.42 6.13 -8.27
CA GLU A 393 13.89 6.25 -8.21
C GLU A 393 14.45 7.12 -9.36
N HIS A 394 13.73 7.22 -10.47
CA HIS A 394 14.14 7.97 -11.65
C HIS A 394 12.94 8.65 -12.30
N SER A 395 12.54 9.80 -11.78
CA SER A 395 11.41 10.58 -12.29
C SER A 395 11.53 10.93 -13.77
N SER A 396 12.76 11.12 -14.28
CA SER A 396 13.03 11.36 -15.70
C SER A 396 12.59 10.22 -16.63
N ASN A 397 12.45 8.99 -16.12
CA ASN A 397 11.96 7.85 -16.89
C ASN A 397 10.48 8.00 -17.33
N PHE A 398 9.73 8.95 -16.75
CA PHE A 398 8.40 9.30 -17.25
C PHE A 398 8.40 9.68 -18.74
N ASN A 399 9.50 10.26 -19.24
CA ASN A 399 9.66 10.58 -20.68
C ASN A 399 9.70 9.33 -21.59
N LYS A 400 9.97 8.14 -21.03
CA LYS A 400 10.00 6.87 -21.77
C LYS A 400 8.60 6.25 -21.92
N LEU A 401 7.61 6.72 -21.16
CA LEU A 401 6.24 6.24 -21.30
C LEU A 401 5.68 6.60 -22.67
N PRO A 402 4.88 5.74 -23.31
CA PRO A 402 4.24 6.02 -24.60
C PRO A 402 3.01 6.93 -24.44
N ILE A 403 3.15 8.00 -23.67
CA ILE A 403 2.17 9.07 -23.55
C ILE A 403 2.26 10.02 -24.75
N LYS A 404 1.20 10.81 -24.97
CA LYS A 404 1.17 11.81 -26.03
C LYS A 404 2.35 12.77 -25.92
N ASP A 405 2.94 13.17 -27.03
CA ASP A 405 4.13 14.04 -27.06
C ASP A 405 3.87 15.41 -26.40
N GLU A 406 2.66 15.95 -26.52
CA GLU A 406 2.24 17.15 -25.82
C GLU A 406 2.29 17.02 -24.27
N LEU A 407 2.13 15.80 -23.73
CA LEU A 407 2.23 15.54 -22.30
C LEU A 407 3.68 15.39 -21.84
N LYS A 408 4.57 14.88 -22.70
CA LYS A 408 6.00 14.78 -22.38
C LYS A 408 6.60 16.15 -22.08
N SER A 409 6.21 17.19 -22.84
CA SER A 409 6.67 18.56 -22.58
C SER A 409 6.16 19.17 -21.27
N LYS A 410 5.15 18.56 -20.66
CA LYS A 410 4.56 18.98 -19.38
C LYS A 410 5.10 18.22 -18.16
N ILE A 411 6.03 17.27 -18.32
CA ILE A 411 6.65 16.57 -17.21
C ILE A 411 7.54 17.53 -16.43
N ILE A 412 7.37 17.56 -15.10
CA ILE A 412 8.07 18.48 -14.20
C ILE A 412 8.83 17.64 -13.18
N THR A 413 10.16 17.62 -13.32
CA THR A 413 11.09 16.89 -12.45
C THR A 413 12.04 17.81 -11.69
N SER A 414 11.90 19.15 -11.87
CA SER A 414 12.68 20.18 -11.19
C SER A 414 11.77 21.36 -10.83
N SER A 415 12.24 22.25 -9.97
CA SER A 415 11.49 23.44 -9.56
C SER A 415 11.12 24.31 -10.74
N LYS A 416 9.86 24.76 -10.78
CA LYS A 416 9.29 25.52 -11.89
C LYS A 416 8.28 26.56 -11.40
N ILE A 417 8.28 27.74 -12.02
CA ILE A 417 7.26 28.78 -11.84
C ILE A 417 6.41 28.84 -13.11
N ILE A 418 5.12 28.68 -12.97
CA ILE A 418 4.15 28.79 -14.05
C ILE A 418 3.41 30.12 -13.92
N ASN A 419 3.93 31.15 -14.57
CA ASN A 419 3.48 32.53 -14.41
C ASN A 419 2.03 32.73 -14.87
N GLU A 420 1.60 32.16 -15.97
CA GLU A 420 0.23 32.28 -16.52
C GLU A 420 -0.84 31.79 -15.53
N LEU A 421 -0.48 30.80 -14.69
CA LEU A 421 -1.38 30.18 -13.72
C LEU A 421 -1.14 30.67 -12.28
N LYS A 422 -0.13 31.50 -12.07
CA LYS A 422 0.34 31.91 -10.72
C LYS A 422 0.56 30.72 -9.81
N VAL A 423 1.19 29.65 -10.34
CA VAL A 423 1.53 28.44 -9.61
C VAL A 423 3.04 28.29 -9.53
N GLU A 424 3.56 28.15 -8.34
CA GLU A 424 4.95 27.81 -8.06
C GLU A 424 5.05 26.31 -7.70
N ILE A 425 5.96 25.59 -8.39
CA ILE A 425 6.26 24.19 -8.09
C ILE A 425 7.68 24.15 -7.57
N LEU A 426 7.83 23.73 -6.30
CA LEU A 426 9.12 23.57 -5.64
C LEU A 426 9.41 22.09 -5.39
N ILE A 427 10.55 21.64 -5.88
CA ILE A 427 11.06 20.28 -5.65
C ILE A 427 12.29 20.43 -4.75
N LYS A 428 12.29 19.74 -3.60
CA LYS A 428 13.33 19.81 -2.57
C LYS A 428 14.05 18.48 -2.39
#